data_dcad591d4f7a51dbc3b379e928e8ee35
#
_entry.id   dcad591d4f7a51dbc3b379e928e8ee35
#
_cell.length_a   1.000
_cell.length_b   1.000
_cell.length_c   1.000
_cell.angle_alpha   90.00
_cell.angle_beta   90.00
_cell.angle_gamma   90.00
#
_symmetry.space_group_name_H-M   'P 1'
#
loop_
_entity.id
_entity.type
_entity.pdbx_description
1 polymer ?
#
loop_
_entity_poly.entity_id
_entity_poly.type
_entity_poly.pdbx_seq_one_letter_code
_entity_poly.pdbx_strand_id
1 'polypeptide(L)'
;MADYVVTADMQRAEAMVASVLSSMDARIGQITGASGTGKTAAGKWLSQRFDGVRVCAIHGLTPGVLLQSVARGFGLTVKFGQIGVAQVIEVLAPVVRDRLIVVDEANHLSWQCLEALRYLPDEHNAALVFTGTPIFTETLSKAQNRVLMAQLVRRIGAKRVVFDALGLEAIGEYVIGPRFGEVNKTIAKKFQTYSGGYWGEAVELADACTRIMAQNQQQKLTETIVDSAGHYLGRRAPHDKKAVA
;
A
#
# COMPACT_ATOMS: atom_id res chain seq x y z
N MET A 1 6.14 18.37 3.10
CA MET A 1 5.64 16.97 3.23
C MET A 1 4.45 16.84 2.32
N ALA A 2 4.29 15.73 1.62
CA ALA A 2 3.04 15.49 0.89
C ALA A 2 1.91 15.37 1.91
N ASP A 3 0.81 16.10 1.70
CA ASP A 3 -0.38 16.00 2.56
C ASP A 3 -1.07 14.66 2.28
N TYR A 4 -0.93 13.72 3.19
CA TYR A 4 -1.64 12.45 3.14
C TYR A 4 -2.97 12.57 3.90
N VAL A 5 -4.04 12.10 3.30
CA VAL A 5 -5.29 11.86 4.02
C VAL A 5 -5.13 10.55 4.79
N VAL A 6 -5.00 10.64 6.10
CA VAL A 6 -4.78 9.49 6.98
C VAL A 6 -6.10 8.79 7.24
N THR A 7 -6.31 7.67 6.58
CA THR A 7 -7.52 6.83 6.74
C THR A 7 -7.43 5.92 7.97
N ALA A 8 -8.56 5.33 8.37
CA ALA A 8 -8.58 4.34 9.45
C ALA A 8 -7.64 3.15 9.18
N ASP A 9 -7.51 2.71 7.91
CA ASP A 9 -6.58 1.66 7.53
C ASP A 9 -5.12 2.08 7.72
N MET A 10 -4.78 3.33 7.39
CA MET A 10 -3.46 3.89 7.64
C MET A 10 -3.15 3.97 9.13
N GLN A 11 -4.11 4.36 9.97
CA GLN A 11 -3.95 4.37 11.44
C GLN A 11 -3.72 2.95 11.99
N ARG A 12 -4.47 1.95 11.50
CA ARG A 12 -4.23 0.55 11.85
C ARG A 12 -2.84 0.08 11.43
N ALA A 13 -2.39 0.48 10.24
CA ALA A 13 -1.06 0.17 9.74
C ALA A 13 0.04 0.87 10.57
N GLU A 14 -0.16 2.11 11.01
CA GLU A 14 0.76 2.82 11.90
C GLU A 14 0.90 2.08 13.24
N ALA A 15 -0.21 1.70 13.87
CA ALA A 15 -0.19 0.94 15.11
C ALA A 15 0.53 -0.43 14.95
N MET A 16 0.30 -1.11 13.82
CA MET A 16 1.00 -2.35 13.49
C MET A 16 2.50 -2.12 13.32
N VAL A 17 2.93 -1.07 12.62
CA VAL A 17 4.35 -0.74 12.43
C VAL A 17 5.01 -0.38 13.77
N ALA A 18 4.35 0.39 14.63
CA ALA A 18 4.83 0.67 15.99
C ALA A 18 5.04 -0.63 16.78
N SER A 19 4.10 -1.58 16.68
CA SER A 19 4.25 -2.92 17.30
C SER A 19 5.40 -3.72 16.69
N VAL A 20 5.65 -3.63 15.38
CA VAL A 20 6.81 -4.27 14.71
C VAL A 20 8.12 -3.69 15.23
N LEU A 21 8.22 -2.38 15.35
CA LEU A 21 9.42 -1.68 15.84
C LEU A 21 9.72 -1.98 17.32
N SER A 22 8.69 -2.15 18.15
CA SER A 22 8.85 -2.47 19.58
C SER A 22 9.03 -3.95 19.88
N SER A 23 8.86 -4.85 18.89
CA SER A 23 9.01 -6.29 19.10
C SER A 23 10.47 -6.69 19.31
N MET A 24 10.71 -7.66 20.21
CA MET A 24 12.05 -8.23 20.45
C MET A 24 12.46 -9.22 19.34
N ASP A 25 11.53 -10.12 18.94
CA ASP A 25 11.89 -11.28 18.09
C ASP A 25 11.16 -11.36 16.76
N ALA A 26 10.02 -10.71 16.61
CA ALA A 26 9.16 -10.84 15.43
C ALA A 26 8.93 -9.48 14.79
N ARG A 27 9.97 -8.92 14.18
CA ARG A 27 9.99 -7.55 13.62
C ARG A 27 9.54 -7.50 12.17
N ILE A 28 8.54 -8.31 11.82
CA ILE A 28 8.00 -8.36 10.46
C ILE A 28 6.49 -8.15 10.49
N GLY A 29 5.98 -7.26 9.65
CA GLY A 29 4.56 -6.97 9.47
C GLY A 29 4.13 -7.11 8.01
N GLN A 30 2.80 -7.12 7.79
CA GLN A 30 2.21 -7.26 6.47
C GLN A 30 0.99 -6.35 6.30
N ILE A 31 0.92 -5.65 5.18
CA ILE A 31 -0.24 -4.88 4.74
C ILE A 31 -0.72 -5.47 3.41
N THR A 32 -1.94 -5.94 3.35
CA THR A 32 -2.53 -6.48 2.12
C THR A 32 -3.82 -5.78 1.77
N GLY A 33 -4.26 -5.91 0.54
CA GLY A 33 -5.53 -5.37 0.05
C GLY A 33 -5.58 -5.39 -1.48
N ALA A 34 -6.75 -5.21 -2.04
CA ALA A 34 -6.94 -5.12 -3.48
C ALA A 34 -6.14 -3.95 -4.09
N SER A 35 -5.93 -3.97 -5.40
CA SER A 35 -5.34 -2.82 -6.11
C SER A 35 -6.21 -1.58 -5.90
N GLY A 36 -5.60 -0.41 -5.77
CA GLY A 36 -6.33 0.85 -5.60
C GLY A 36 -6.81 1.17 -4.17
N THR A 37 -6.53 0.32 -3.16
CA THR A 37 -6.93 0.58 -1.75
C THR A 37 -6.01 1.54 -0.98
N GLY A 38 -4.95 2.07 -1.59
CA GLY A 38 -4.07 3.06 -0.96
C GLY A 38 -2.82 2.50 -0.28
N LYS A 39 -2.50 1.20 -0.40
CA LYS A 39 -1.31 0.57 0.21
C LYS A 39 0.01 1.27 -0.12
N THR A 40 0.22 1.64 -1.38
CA THR A 40 1.42 2.34 -1.82
C THR A 40 1.55 3.72 -1.17
N ALA A 41 0.44 4.46 -1.02
CA ALA A 41 0.42 5.73 -0.30
C ALA A 41 0.73 5.53 1.19
N ALA A 42 0.13 4.51 1.81
CA ALA A 42 0.43 4.13 3.19
C ALA A 42 1.91 3.74 3.37
N GLY A 43 2.48 2.95 2.46
CA GLY A 43 3.89 2.57 2.52
C GLY A 43 4.84 3.77 2.44
N LYS A 44 4.54 4.75 1.59
CA LYS A 44 5.29 6.02 1.51
C LYS A 44 5.16 6.83 2.80
N TRP A 45 3.93 6.99 3.29
CA TRP A 45 3.66 7.72 4.52
C TRP A 45 4.33 7.08 5.74
N LEU A 46 4.22 5.76 5.91
CA LEU A 46 4.86 5.02 7.00
C LEU A 46 6.38 5.15 6.97
N SER A 47 7.00 5.03 5.78
CA SER A 47 8.45 5.20 5.67
C SER A 47 8.91 6.59 6.08
N GLN A 48 8.15 7.65 5.78
CA GLN A 48 8.43 9.01 6.23
C GLN A 48 8.16 9.20 7.73
N ARG A 49 7.06 8.64 8.23
CA ARG A 49 6.62 8.76 9.62
C ARG A 49 7.59 8.13 10.62
N PHE A 50 8.21 7.00 10.23
CA PHE A 50 9.11 6.23 11.08
C PHE A 50 10.59 6.31 10.64
N ASP A 51 10.96 7.36 9.91
CA ASP A 51 12.34 7.56 9.40
C ASP A 51 12.93 6.29 8.76
N GLY A 52 12.11 5.61 7.97
CA GLY A 52 12.45 4.38 7.28
C GLY A 52 12.65 4.57 5.79
N VAL A 53 12.83 3.46 5.09
CA VAL A 53 12.94 3.45 3.63
C VAL A 53 11.81 2.64 3.01
N ARG A 54 11.40 3.03 1.80
CA ARG A 54 10.49 2.24 0.97
C ARG A 54 11.20 1.81 -0.31
N VAL A 55 11.12 0.53 -0.59
CA VAL A 55 11.55 -0.06 -1.86
C VAL A 55 10.34 -0.69 -2.56
N CYS A 56 10.29 -0.60 -3.89
CA CYS A 56 9.24 -1.23 -4.68
C CYS A 56 9.79 -2.49 -5.34
N ALA A 57 9.16 -3.61 -5.09
CA ALA A 57 9.50 -4.86 -5.74
C ALA A 57 8.93 -4.88 -7.16
N ILE A 58 9.74 -5.37 -8.10
CA ILE A 58 9.33 -5.66 -9.47
C ILE A 58 9.63 -7.12 -9.78
N HIS A 59 8.94 -7.68 -10.76
CA HIS A 59 9.19 -9.05 -11.18
C HIS A 59 10.65 -9.22 -11.68
N GLY A 60 11.28 -10.34 -11.31
CA GLY A 60 12.65 -10.65 -11.72
C GLY A 60 13.77 -10.02 -10.89
N LEU A 61 13.44 -9.31 -9.79
CA LEU A 61 14.46 -8.83 -8.86
C LEU A 61 15.28 -9.99 -8.27
N THR A 62 16.61 -9.80 -8.25
CA THR A 62 17.51 -10.68 -7.49
C THR A 62 17.71 -10.17 -6.06
N PRO A 63 18.07 -11.03 -5.09
CA PRO A 63 18.34 -10.61 -3.72
C PRO A 63 19.35 -9.46 -3.60
N GLY A 64 20.44 -9.54 -4.38
CA GLY A 64 21.48 -8.50 -4.37
C GLY A 64 20.95 -7.14 -4.83
N VAL A 65 20.18 -7.08 -5.92
CA VAL A 65 19.59 -5.82 -6.44
C VAL A 65 18.57 -5.24 -5.44
N LEU A 66 17.77 -6.11 -4.81
CA LEU A 66 16.80 -5.70 -3.81
C LEU A 66 17.48 -5.06 -2.59
N LEU A 67 18.47 -5.74 -2.02
CA LEU A 67 19.23 -5.23 -0.86
C LEU A 67 20.01 -3.94 -1.20
N GLN A 68 20.57 -3.83 -2.41
CA GLN A 68 21.18 -2.59 -2.88
C GLN A 68 20.15 -1.44 -2.99
N SER A 69 18.91 -1.76 -3.34
CA SER A 69 17.84 -0.76 -3.36
C SER A 69 17.48 -0.28 -1.94
N VAL A 70 17.50 -1.17 -0.95
CA VAL A 70 17.38 -0.83 0.47
C VAL A 70 18.57 0.07 0.90
N ALA A 71 19.78 -0.31 0.56
CA ALA A 71 20.99 0.45 0.89
C ALA A 71 20.95 1.88 0.32
N ARG A 72 20.54 2.02 -0.94
CA ARG A 72 20.35 3.35 -1.56
C ARG A 72 19.27 4.17 -0.87
N GLY A 73 18.19 3.52 -0.44
CA GLY A 73 17.13 4.20 0.34
C GLY A 73 17.68 4.83 1.63
N PHE A 74 18.64 4.17 2.26
CA PHE A 74 19.36 4.70 3.43
C PHE A 74 20.53 5.64 3.09
N GLY A 75 20.70 6.04 1.84
CA GLY A 75 21.75 6.95 1.40
C GLY A 75 23.13 6.29 1.21
N LEU A 76 23.20 4.95 1.25
CA LEU A 76 24.45 4.23 1.04
C LEU A 76 24.74 4.04 -0.45
N THR A 77 25.99 4.28 -0.85
CA THR A 77 26.46 4.00 -2.20
C THR A 77 27.04 2.60 -2.27
N VAL A 78 26.33 1.69 -2.92
CA VAL A 78 26.79 0.32 -3.15
C VAL A 78 27.00 0.13 -4.65
N LYS A 79 28.22 -0.25 -5.07
CA LYS A 79 28.54 -0.46 -6.48
C LYS A 79 27.87 -1.73 -6.99
N PHE A 80 27.12 -1.60 -8.09
CA PHE A 80 26.46 -2.73 -8.74
C PHE A 80 27.46 -3.76 -9.25
N GLY A 81 27.14 -5.05 -9.06
CA GLY A 81 27.86 -6.15 -9.69
C GLY A 81 29.22 -6.51 -9.07
N GLN A 82 29.70 -5.79 -8.06
CA GLN A 82 31.03 -6.02 -7.47
C GLN A 82 31.01 -6.73 -6.11
N ILE A 83 29.83 -6.81 -5.45
CA ILE A 83 29.71 -7.42 -4.13
C ILE A 83 28.57 -8.42 -4.05
N GLY A 84 28.79 -9.50 -3.33
CA GLY A 84 27.80 -10.55 -3.08
C GLY A 84 26.72 -10.10 -2.08
N VAL A 85 25.64 -10.88 -1.98
CA VAL A 85 24.53 -10.62 -1.05
C VAL A 85 25.01 -10.43 0.39
N ALA A 86 25.93 -11.28 0.86
CA ALA A 86 26.48 -11.19 2.22
C ALA A 86 27.16 -9.84 2.49
N GLN A 87 27.97 -9.38 1.55
CA GLN A 87 28.66 -8.09 1.69
C GLN A 87 27.69 -6.91 1.68
N VAL A 88 26.60 -6.97 0.92
CA VAL A 88 25.55 -5.93 0.97
C VAL A 88 24.87 -5.93 2.34
N ILE A 89 24.62 -7.09 2.93
CA ILE A 89 24.06 -7.22 4.28
C ILE A 89 25.01 -6.62 5.31
N GLU A 90 26.31 -6.88 5.24
CA GLU A 90 27.30 -6.26 6.16
C GLU A 90 27.30 -4.73 6.08
N VAL A 91 27.18 -4.17 4.87
CA VAL A 91 27.07 -2.72 4.68
C VAL A 91 25.76 -2.17 5.25
N LEU A 92 24.67 -2.94 5.16
CA LEU A 92 23.36 -2.56 5.69
C LEU A 92 23.26 -2.67 7.21
N ALA A 93 23.93 -3.64 7.82
CA ALA A 93 23.83 -3.99 9.24
C ALA A 93 23.87 -2.79 10.19
N PRO A 94 24.83 -1.84 10.10
CA PRO A 94 24.89 -0.70 11.02
C PRO A 94 23.78 0.33 10.83
N VAL A 95 23.15 0.40 9.65
CA VAL A 95 22.16 1.43 9.32
C VAL A 95 20.71 0.98 9.43
N VAL A 96 20.45 -0.34 9.43
CA VAL A 96 19.08 -0.88 9.47
C VAL A 96 18.56 -1.13 10.89
N ARG A 97 19.44 -1.09 11.88
CA ARG A 97 19.08 -1.36 13.27
C ARG A 97 18.00 -0.40 13.75
N ASP A 98 16.90 -0.95 14.25
CA ASP A 98 15.71 -0.22 14.73
C ASP A 98 15.07 0.71 13.69
N ARG A 99 15.37 0.51 12.41
CA ARG A 99 14.80 1.29 11.31
C ARG A 99 13.83 0.48 10.49
N LEU A 100 12.83 1.17 9.93
CA LEU A 100 11.76 0.58 9.13
C LEU A 100 12.19 0.40 7.67
N ILE A 101 11.95 -0.79 7.14
CA ILE A 101 12.04 -1.10 5.71
C ILE A 101 10.64 -1.50 5.24
N VAL A 102 10.06 -0.71 4.36
CA VAL A 102 8.78 -1.03 3.69
C VAL A 102 9.09 -1.58 2.30
N VAL A 103 8.64 -2.80 2.02
CA VAL A 103 8.76 -3.42 0.70
C VAL A 103 7.39 -3.46 0.05
N ASP A 104 7.21 -2.59 -0.94
CA ASP A 104 5.95 -2.48 -1.68
C ASP A 104 5.92 -3.46 -2.85
N GLU A 105 4.71 -3.89 -3.24
CA GLU A 105 4.45 -4.91 -4.27
C GLU A 105 5.16 -6.25 -3.99
N ALA A 106 5.20 -6.66 -2.72
CA ALA A 106 5.89 -7.87 -2.27
C ALA A 106 5.43 -9.16 -2.96
N ASN A 107 4.26 -9.14 -3.59
CA ASN A 107 3.75 -10.24 -4.43
C ASN A 107 4.65 -10.54 -5.65
N HIS A 108 5.58 -9.66 -6.01
CA HIS A 108 6.56 -9.86 -7.08
C HIS A 108 7.88 -10.48 -6.60
N LEU A 109 8.07 -10.66 -5.29
CA LEU A 109 9.31 -11.19 -4.75
C LEU A 109 9.41 -12.71 -4.91
N SER A 110 10.60 -13.16 -5.29
CA SER A 110 10.96 -14.57 -5.20
C SER A 110 11.23 -14.99 -3.74
N TRP A 111 11.19 -16.29 -3.45
CA TRP A 111 11.50 -16.80 -2.12
C TRP A 111 12.93 -16.44 -1.66
N GLN A 112 13.88 -16.40 -2.59
CA GLN A 112 15.26 -15.99 -2.29
C GLN A 112 15.34 -14.52 -1.83
N CYS A 113 14.55 -13.64 -2.44
CA CYS A 113 14.44 -12.24 -2.01
C CYS A 113 13.82 -12.13 -0.62
N LEU A 114 12.77 -12.91 -0.34
CA LEU A 114 12.10 -12.92 0.96
C LEU A 114 13.05 -13.41 2.08
N GLU A 115 13.84 -14.46 1.82
CA GLU A 115 14.85 -14.95 2.76
C GLU A 115 15.98 -13.93 3.01
N ALA A 116 16.48 -13.29 1.96
CA ALA A 116 17.51 -12.27 2.11
C ALA A 116 17.00 -11.06 2.94
N LEU A 117 15.75 -10.65 2.73
CA LEU A 117 15.12 -9.58 3.53
C LEU A 117 14.88 -10.01 4.97
N ARG A 118 14.42 -11.26 5.20
CA ARG A 118 14.15 -11.79 6.54
C ARG A 118 15.40 -11.81 7.42
N TYR A 119 16.56 -11.97 6.83
CA TYR A 119 17.84 -11.96 7.55
C TYR A 119 18.09 -10.61 8.25
N LEU A 120 17.62 -9.49 7.70
CA LEU A 120 17.83 -8.17 8.29
C LEU A 120 17.12 -8.00 9.66
N PRO A 121 15.83 -8.33 9.84
CA PRO A 121 15.24 -8.34 11.18
C PRO A 121 15.79 -9.41 12.10
N ASP A 122 16.14 -10.60 11.60
CA ASP A 122 16.60 -11.72 12.43
C ASP A 122 17.98 -11.44 13.05
N GLU A 123 18.91 -10.88 12.30
CA GLU A 123 20.32 -10.72 12.73
C GLU A 123 20.70 -9.27 13.03
N HIS A 124 20.01 -8.30 12.41
CA HIS A 124 20.39 -6.89 12.51
C HIS A 124 19.31 -5.99 13.09
N ASN A 125 18.26 -6.59 13.69
CA ASN A 125 17.20 -5.88 14.39
C ASN A 125 16.45 -4.83 13.53
N ALA A 126 16.40 -5.02 12.21
CA ALA A 126 15.59 -4.18 11.33
C ALA A 126 14.09 -4.41 11.57
N ALA A 127 13.26 -3.44 11.26
CA ALA A 127 11.80 -3.62 11.16
C ALA A 127 11.42 -3.74 9.69
N LEU A 128 10.70 -4.79 9.31
CA LEU A 128 10.35 -5.09 7.93
C LEU A 128 8.83 -5.13 7.77
N VAL A 129 8.30 -4.40 6.80
CA VAL A 129 6.86 -4.43 6.47
C VAL A 129 6.69 -4.69 4.98
N PHE A 130 5.99 -5.76 4.66
CA PHE A 130 5.60 -6.08 3.29
C PHE A 130 4.25 -5.46 2.97
N THR A 131 4.13 -4.78 1.83
CA THR A 131 2.85 -4.37 1.27
C THR A 131 2.61 -5.09 -0.05
N GLY A 132 1.36 -5.48 -0.32
CA GLY A 132 1.04 -6.18 -1.56
C GLY A 132 -0.43 -6.55 -1.69
N THR A 133 -0.76 -7.26 -2.76
CA THR A 133 -2.11 -7.82 -2.98
C THR A 133 -2.34 -9.08 -2.14
N PRO A 134 -3.58 -9.58 -2.01
CA PRO A 134 -3.87 -10.86 -1.35
C PRO A 134 -3.06 -12.04 -1.91
N ILE A 135 -2.63 -11.96 -3.19
CA ILE A 135 -1.77 -12.97 -3.83
C ILE A 135 -0.49 -13.21 -3.02
N PHE A 136 0.05 -12.18 -2.36
CA PHE A 136 1.23 -12.35 -1.50
C PHE A 136 0.94 -13.33 -0.35
N THR A 137 -0.17 -13.17 0.35
CA THR A 137 -0.57 -14.08 1.43
C THR A 137 -0.85 -15.49 0.91
N GLU A 138 -1.51 -15.62 -0.23
CA GLU A 138 -1.78 -16.90 -0.87
C GLU A 138 -0.47 -17.61 -1.26
N THR A 139 0.48 -16.86 -1.82
CA THR A 139 1.80 -17.40 -2.21
C THR A 139 2.58 -17.92 -1.01
N LEU A 140 2.54 -17.25 0.13
CA LEU A 140 3.16 -17.73 1.38
C LEU A 140 2.48 -19.00 1.91
N SER A 141 1.19 -19.18 1.62
CA SER A 141 0.38 -20.29 2.13
C SER A 141 0.39 -21.53 1.23
N LYS A 142 0.84 -21.42 -0.02
CA LYS A 142 0.89 -22.55 -0.97
C LYS A 142 1.73 -23.69 -0.43
N ALA A 143 1.28 -24.94 -0.63
CA ALA A 143 1.92 -26.15 -0.10
C ALA A 143 3.41 -26.25 -0.48
N GLN A 144 3.74 -25.91 -1.72
CA GLN A 144 5.13 -25.92 -2.22
C GLN A 144 6.06 -24.92 -1.53
N ASN A 145 5.50 -23.83 -0.99
CA ASN A 145 6.26 -22.78 -0.31
C ASN A 145 6.21 -22.92 1.22
N ARG A 146 5.31 -23.77 1.73
CA ARG A 146 5.00 -23.85 3.17
C ARG A 146 6.22 -24.10 4.04
N VAL A 147 7.12 -24.98 3.62
CA VAL A 147 8.34 -25.30 4.38
C VAL A 147 9.33 -24.12 4.32
N LEU A 148 9.57 -23.60 3.11
CA LEU A 148 10.53 -22.49 2.88
C LEU A 148 10.08 -21.21 3.56
N MET A 149 8.75 -20.93 3.56
CA MET A 149 8.19 -19.69 4.09
C MET A 149 7.67 -19.79 5.52
N ALA A 150 7.77 -20.97 6.16
CA ALA A 150 7.24 -21.18 7.52
C ALA A 150 7.79 -20.19 8.55
N GLN A 151 9.08 -19.88 8.47
CA GLN A 151 9.72 -18.94 9.37
C GLN A 151 9.19 -17.52 9.16
N LEU A 152 9.10 -17.07 7.91
CA LEU A 152 8.55 -15.76 7.56
C LEU A 152 7.09 -15.62 8.03
N VAL A 153 6.26 -16.63 7.77
CA VAL A 153 4.85 -16.64 8.20
C VAL A 153 4.72 -16.56 9.72
N ARG A 154 5.57 -17.28 10.47
CA ARG A 154 5.61 -17.22 11.94
C ARG A 154 6.05 -15.85 12.45
N ARG A 155 7.05 -15.20 11.80
CA ARG A 155 7.53 -13.87 12.15
C ARG A 155 6.47 -12.78 11.91
N ILE A 156 5.71 -12.88 10.83
CA ILE A 156 4.57 -11.99 10.56
C ILE A 156 3.48 -12.21 11.63
N GLY A 157 3.11 -13.44 11.89
CA GLY A 157 2.11 -13.80 12.92
C GLY A 157 0.82 -12.99 12.77
N ALA A 158 0.43 -12.30 13.85
CA ALA A 158 -0.75 -11.44 13.91
C ALA A 158 -0.51 -10.00 13.42
N LYS A 159 0.71 -9.62 13.08
CA LYS A 159 1.05 -8.27 12.60
C LYS A 159 0.62 -8.07 11.14
N ARG A 160 -0.69 -8.11 10.92
CA ARG A 160 -1.32 -8.03 9.59
C ARG A 160 -2.41 -6.99 9.59
N VAL A 161 -2.42 -6.17 8.55
CA VAL A 161 -3.49 -5.20 8.28
C VAL A 161 -4.00 -5.44 6.87
N VAL A 162 -5.32 -5.52 6.75
CA VAL A 162 -5.98 -5.59 5.44
C VAL A 162 -6.56 -4.22 5.14
N PHE A 163 -6.25 -3.70 3.97
CA PHE A 163 -6.82 -2.48 3.41
C PHE A 163 -8.02 -2.86 2.56
N ASP A 164 -9.17 -2.40 2.97
CA ASP A 164 -10.43 -2.67 2.30
C ASP A 164 -10.86 -1.51 1.40
N ALA A 165 -11.88 -1.76 0.59
CA ALA A 165 -12.55 -0.70 -0.14
C ALA A 165 -13.24 0.25 0.85
N LEU A 166 -13.23 1.55 0.54
CA LEU A 166 -13.85 2.59 1.38
C LEU A 166 -15.36 2.37 1.48
N GLY A 167 -15.88 2.38 2.71
CA GLY A 167 -17.30 2.45 2.98
C GLY A 167 -17.88 3.83 2.65
N LEU A 168 -19.20 3.95 2.70
CA LEU A 168 -19.92 5.20 2.39
C LEU A 168 -19.46 6.38 3.25
N GLU A 169 -19.28 6.16 4.54
CA GLU A 169 -18.84 7.19 5.49
C GLU A 169 -17.42 7.64 5.17
N ALA A 170 -16.51 6.70 4.94
CA ALA A 170 -15.12 6.98 4.60
C ALA A 170 -14.98 7.73 3.25
N ILE A 171 -15.79 7.39 2.24
CA ILE A 171 -15.85 8.16 0.99
C ILE A 171 -16.30 9.59 1.25
N GLY A 172 -17.34 9.75 2.08
CA GLY A 172 -17.83 11.07 2.49
C GLY A 172 -16.76 11.88 3.20
N GLU A 173 -16.14 11.29 4.22
CA GLU A 173 -15.15 11.93 5.08
C GLU A 173 -13.84 12.25 4.35
N TYR A 174 -13.30 11.31 3.59
CA TYR A 174 -11.95 11.42 3.06
C TYR A 174 -11.88 11.93 1.62
N VAL A 175 -12.94 11.77 0.82
CA VAL A 175 -12.91 12.13 -0.60
C VAL A 175 -13.81 13.32 -0.92
N ILE A 176 -15.07 13.28 -0.45
CA ILE A 176 -16.08 14.29 -0.82
C ILE A 176 -15.95 15.52 0.06
N GLY A 177 -15.95 15.35 1.39
CA GLY A 177 -15.93 16.45 2.36
C GLY A 177 -14.80 17.44 2.14
N PRO A 178 -13.53 17.02 2.01
CA PRO A 178 -12.40 17.93 1.83
C PRO A 178 -12.44 18.75 0.54
N ARG A 179 -13.17 18.29 -0.48
CA ARG A 179 -13.21 18.92 -1.81
C ARG A 179 -14.47 19.70 -2.08
N PHE A 180 -15.61 19.23 -1.55
CA PHE A 180 -16.93 19.76 -1.90
C PHE A 180 -17.73 20.25 -0.69
N GLY A 181 -17.20 20.08 0.53
CA GLY A 181 -17.84 20.51 1.77
C GLY A 181 -18.92 19.55 2.25
N GLU A 182 -20.18 19.82 1.96
CA GLU A 182 -21.28 18.97 2.44
C GLU A 182 -21.27 17.56 1.85
N VAL A 183 -21.43 16.57 2.72
CA VAL A 183 -21.53 15.16 2.34
C VAL A 183 -22.99 14.74 2.31
N ASN A 184 -23.53 14.52 1.10
CA ASN A 184 -24.84 13.92 0.91
C ASN A 184 -24.71 12.40 0.77
N LYS A 185 -25.50 11.63 1.52
CA LYS A 185 -25.49 10.16 1.50
C LYS A 185 -25.75 9.58 0.11
N THR A 186 -26.61 10.21 -0.70
CA THR A 186 -26.89 9.78 -2.07
C THR A 186 -25.67 9.97 -2.97
N ILE A 187 -24.99 11.11 -2.84
CA ILE A 187 -23.74 11.40 -3.57
C ILE A 187 -22.67 10.40 -3.16
N ALA A 188 -22.49 10.16 -1.86
CA ALA A 188 -21.51 9.17 -1.38
C ALA A 188 -21.80 7.76 -1.94
N LYS A 189 -23.08 7.37 -2.03
CA LYS A 189 -23.48 6.10 -2.63
C LYS A 189 -23.14 6.02 -4.12
N LYS A 190 -23.32 7.11 -4.87
CA LYS A 190 -22.92 7.17 -6.29
C LYS A 190 -21.40 7.07 -6.42
N PHE A 191 -20.63 7.78 -5.59
CA PHE A 191 -19.17 7.64 -5.55
C PHE A 191 -18.74 6.21 -5.30
N GLN A 192 -19.31 5.55 -4.29
CA GLN A 192 -19.03 4.15 -4.01
C GLN A 192 -19.39 3.24 -5.19
N THR A 193 -20.52 3.50 -5.84
CA THR A 193 -20.99 2.73 -7.01
C THR A 193 -20.00 2.83 -8.18
N TYR A 194 -19.56 4.05 -8.52
CA TYR A 194 -18.67 4.29 -9.64
C TYR A 194 -17.21 3.96 -9.35
N SER A 195 -16.76 4.04 -8.11
CA SER A 195 -15.38 3.75 -7.71
C SER A 195 -15.18 2.34 -7.14
N GLY A 196 -16.26 1.60 -6.87
CA GLY A 196 -16.17 0.34 -6.11
C GLY A 196 -15.61 0.53 -4.69
N GLY A 197 -15.50 1.77 -4.22
CA GLY A 197 -14.84 2.11 -2.95
C GLY A 197 -13.31 2.15 -3.03
N TYR A 198 -12.72 1.95 -4.19
CA TYR A 198 -11.27 2.04 -4.33
C TYR A 198 -10.80 3.49 -4.28
N TRP A 199 -9.79 3.75 -3.44
CA TRP A 199 -9.28 5.10 -3.18
C TRP A 199 -8.91 5.85 -4.46
N GLY A 200 -8.08 5.25 -5.31
CA GLY A 200 -7.63 5.87 -6.56
C GLY A 200 -8.79 6.22 -7.48
N GLU A 201 -9.73 5.29 -7.62
CA GLU A 201 -10.94 5.45 -8.42
C GLU A 201 -11.86 6.55 -7.87
N ALA A 202 -12.01 6.63 -6.55
CA ALA A 202 -12.84 7.66 -5.92
C ALA A 202 -12.21 9.06 -6.07
N VAL A 203 -10.90 9.17 -5.97
CA VAL A 203 -10.16 10.42 -6.19
C VAL A 203 -10.26 10.87 -7.64
N GLU A 204 -10.07 9.97 -8.61
CA GLU A 204 -10.20 10.28 -10.03
C GLU A 204 -11.62 10.75 -10.39
N LEU A 205 -12.64 10.11 -9.79
CA LEU A 205 -14.03 10.54 -9.95
C LEU A 205 -14.26 11.95 -9.38
N ALA A 206 -13.68 12.26 -8.21
CA ALA A 206 -13.75 13.60 -7.63
C ALA A 206 -13.07 14.66 -8.49
N ASP A 207 -11.91 14.33 -9.08
CA ASP A 207 -11.20 15.22 -10.00
C ASP A 207 -12.02 15.47 -11.28
N ALA A 208 -12.70 14.45 -11.80
CA ALA A 208 -13.61 14.60 -12.94
C ALA A 208 -14.83 15.48 -12.57
N CYS A 209 -15.43 15.28 -11.41
CA CYS A 209 -16.50 16.14 -10.92
C CYS A 209 -16.05 17.60 -10.81
N THR A 210 -14.89 17.86 -10.26
CA THR A 210 -14.32 19.23 -10.14
C THR A 210 -14.17 19.90 -11.52
N ARG A 211 -13.68 19.16 -12.51
CA ARG A 211 -13.55 19.67 -13.90
C ARG A 211 -14.90 20.00 -14.51
N ILE A 212 -15.90 19.12 -14.37
CA ILE A 212 -17.26 19.34 -14.90
C ILE A 212 -17.92 20.54 -14.21
N MET A 213 -17.77 20.67 -12.89
CA MET A 213 -18.28 21.80 -12.14
C MET A 213 -17.69 23.12 -12.63
N ALA A 214 -16.38 23.17 -12.84
CA ALA A 214 -15.69 24.37 -13.34
C ALA A 214 -16.18 24.75 -14.75
N GLN A 215 -16.32 23.78 -15.66
CA GLN A 215 -16.82 24.01 -17.02
C GLN A 215 -18.25 24.55 -17.07
N ASN A 216 -19.10 24.07 -16.15
CA ASN A 216 -20.51 24.45 -16.08
C ASN A 216 -20.79 25.58 -15.07
N GLN A 217 -19.76 26.19 -14.49
CA GLN A 217 -19.86 27.25 -13.48
C GLN A 217 -20.74 26.85 -12.26
N GLN A 218 -20.76 25.58 -11.91
CA GLN A 218 -21.53 25.07 -10.78
C GLN A 218 -20.69 25.09 -9.50
N GLN A 219 -21.29 25.59 -8.43
CA GLN A 219 -20.63 25.71 -7.12
C GLN A 219 -20.89 24.52 -6.19
N LYS A 220 -21.93 23.74 -6.46
CA LYS A 220 -22.32 22.58 -5.61
C LYS A 220 -22.25 21.28 -6.40
N LEU A 221 -21.73 20.26 -5.73
CA LEU A 221 -21.73 18.91 -6.28
C LEU A 221 -23.15 18.35 -6.27
N THR A 222 -23.61 17.89 -7.44
CA THR A 222 -24.93 17.26 -7.61
C THR A 222 -24.79 15.82 -8.09
N GLU A 223 -25.85 15.04 -7.93
CA GLU A 223 -25.89 13.66 -8.42
C GLU A 223 -25.65 13.59 -9.94
N THR A 224 -26.23 14.53 -10.69
CA THR A 224 -26.05 14.60 -12.15
C THR A 224 -24.60 14.82 -12.56
N ILE A 225 -23.84 15.63 -11.79
CA ILE A 225 -22.41 15.82 -12.04
C ILE A 225 -21.65 14.52 -11.81
N VAL A 226 -21.97 13.80 -10.73
CA VAL A 226 -21.32 12.52 -10.43
C VAL A 226 -21.62 11.48 -11.52
N ASP A 227 -22.87 11.42 -12.00
CA ASP A 227 -23.22 10.52 -13.09
C ASP A 227 -22.47 10.89 -14.39
N SER A 228 -22.44 12.18 -14.73
CA SER A 228 -21.69 12.67 -15.91
C SER A 228 -20.20 12.36 -15.79
N ALA A 229 -19.61 12.53 -14.61
CA ALA A 229 -18.21 12.20 -14.36
C ALA A 229 -17.94 10.68 -14.45
N GLY A 230 -18.84 9.87 -13.89
CA GLY A 230 -18.76 8.41 -13.99
C GLY A 230 -18.81 7.92 -15.43
N HIS A 231 -19.75 8.44 -16.23
CA HIS A 231 -19.84 8.12 -17.65
C HIS A 231 -18.63 8.62 -18.46
N TYR A 232 -18.14 9.84 -18.17
CA TYR A 232 -16.93 10.37 -18.81
C TYR A 232 -15.72 9.47 -18.58
N LEU A 233 -15.60 8.86 -17.40
CA LEU A 233 -14.54 7.90 -17.06
C LEU A 233 -14.82 6.48 -17.59
N GLY A 234 -15.87 6.28 -18.38
CA GLY A 234 -16.26 4.98 -18.92
C GLY A 234 -16.77 3.97 -17.85
N ARG A 235 -17.15 4.47 -16.69
CA ARG A 235 -17.64 3.66 -15.57
C ARG A 235 -19.14 3.49 -15.66
N ARG A 236 -19.63 2.25 -15.56
CA ARG A 236 -21.08 1.95 -15.64
C ARG A 236 -21.67 1.82 -14.25
N ALA A 237 -22.81 2.48 -14.02
CA ALA A 237 -23.64 2.20 -12.85
C ALA A 237 -24.18 0.75 -12.93
N PRO A 238 -24.37 0.04 -11.79
CA PRO A 238 -24.83 -1.35 -11.76
C PRO A 238 -26.18 -1.58 -12.50
N HIS A 239 -26.98 -0.56 -12.65
CA HIS A 239 -28.27 -0.63 -13.35
C HIS A 239 -28.13 -0.72 -14.88
N ASP A 240 -27.01 -0.31 -15.46
CA ASP A 240 -26.79 -0.35 -16.91
C ASP A 240 -26.47 -1.78 -17.44
N LYS A 241 -26.29 -2.75 -16.56
CA LYS A 241 -25.99 -4.15 -16.94
C LYS A 241 -27.22 -4.90 -17.48
N LYS A 242 -28.44 -4.34 -17.40
CA LYS A 242 -29.67 -4.96 -17.87
C LYS A 242 -30.10 -4.60 -19.30
N ALA A 243 -29.36 -3.73 -19.99
CA ALA A 243 -29.75 -3.23 -21.29
C ALA A 243 -29.04 -3.90 -22.50
N VAL A 244 -28.25 -4.95 -22.25
CA VAL A 244 -27.61 -5.72 -23.34
C VAL A 244 -27.77 -7.22 -23.01
N ALA A 245 -28.92 -7.75 -23.31
CA ALA A 245 -29.22 -9.18 -23.43
C ALA A 245 -30.09 -9.39 -24.67
#